data_f36760b122ec6c12370348a6a796212b
#
_entry.id   f36760b122ec6c12370348a6a796212b
#
_cell.length_a   1.000
_cell.length_b   1.000
_cell.length_c   1.000
_cell.angle_alpha   90.00
_cell.angle_beta   90.00
_cell.angle_gamma   90.00
#
_symmetry.space_group_name_H-M   'P 1'
#
loop_
_entity.id
_entity.type
_entity.pdbx_description
1 polymer ?
#
loop_
_entity_poly.entity_id
_entity_poly.type
_entity_poly.pdbx_seq_one_letter_code
_entity_poly.pdbx_strand_id
1 'polypeptide(L)'
;MANLPIGIDGRDGLWHNTYMKEYKNRILDQVLGEKLESAGAVLIEGPKWCGKTTTAEQIAKSVFYMSEPKKRDQNVLYAQIQPEKILDGSNPRLIDEWQIAPMLWDAIRFDMDHADELGKYILTGSGLGILSMT
;
A
#
# COMPACT_ATOMS: atom_id res chain seq x y z
N MET A 1 20.97 -4.62 -6.59
CA MET A 1 20.58 -3.71 -7.04
C MET A 1 21.30 -2.54 -6.94
N ALA A 2 21.59 -2.26 -7.28
CA ALA A 2 21.80 -1.39 -7.34
C ALA A 2 22.78 -0.57 -7.15
N ASN A 3 23.57 -0.61 -7.88
CA ASN A 3 24.62 0.35 -8.02
C ASN A 3 24.09 1.63 -8.53
N LEU A 4 23.30 2.21 -7.74
CA LEU A 4 22.85 3.55 -8.03
C LEU A 4 24.06 4.47 -7.92
N PRO A 5 24.03 5.58 -8.64
CA PRO A 5 25.12 6.53 -8.62
C PRO A 5 25.19 7.27 -7.30
N ILE A 6 25.48 6.50 -6.31
CA ILE A 6 25.47 7.06 -4.97
C ILE A 6 26.67 7.91 -4.74
N GLY A 7 27.67 7.75 -5.50
CA GLY A 7 28.83 8.61 -5.41
C GLY A 7 28.53 10.07 -5.60
N ILE A 8 27.30 10.37 -5.95
CA ILE A 8 26.84 11.73 -5.97
C ILE A 8 26.94 12.27 -4.58
N ASP A 9 27.67 13.31 -4.41
CA ASP A 9 27.94 13.85 -3.10
C ASP A 9 26.77 14.61 -2.53
N GLY A 10 26.86 14.97 -1.28
CA GLY A 10 25.78 15.64 -0.58
C GLY A 10 25.41 17.02 -1.09
N ARG A 11 26.20 17.58 -1.97
CA ARG A 11 25.87 18.88 -2.55
C ARG A 11 24.70 18.79 -3.52
N ASP A 12 24.48 17.60 -4.08
CA ASP A 12 23.40 17.36 -4.98
C ASP A 12 22.27 16.59 -4.31
N GLY A 13 22.12 16.78 -3.01
CA GLY A 13 21.18 15.98 -2.24
C GLY A 13 19.77 15.96 -2.78
N LEU A 14 19.28 17.11 -3.25
CA LEU A 14 17.92 17.17 -3.78
C LEU A 14 17.79 16.35 -5.06
N TRP A 15 18.71 16.52 -6.00
CA TRP A 15 18.71 15.76 -7.23
C TRP A 15 18.86 14.27 -6.95
N HIS A 16 19.76 13.93 -6.04
CA HIS A 16 20.01 12.54 -5.67
C HIS A 16 18.75 11.92 -5.06
N ASN A 17 18.08 12.61 -4.16
CA ASN A 17 16.86 12.11 -3.55
C ASN A 17 15.74 11.88 -4.57
N THR A 18 15.60 12.78 -5.54
CA THR A 18 14.62 12.64 -6.60
C THR A 18 14.91 11.41 -7.46
N TYR A 19 16.16 11.21 -7.85
CA TYR A 19 16.57 10.06 -8.63
C TYR A 19 16.30 8.76 -7.90
N MET A 20 16.69 8.68 -6.62
CA MET A 20 16.49 7.50 -5.81
C MET A 20 15.01 7.19 -5.63
N LYS A 21 14.19 8.21 -5.47
CA LYS A 21 12.75 8.04 -5.31
C LYS A 21 12.14 7.46 -6.59
N GLU A 22 12.50 8.00 -7.74
CA GLU A 22 12.00 7.47 -9.02
C GLU A 22 12.41 6.03 -9.25
N TYR A 23 13.64 5.69 -8.91
CA TYR A 23 14.15 4.34 -9.06
C TYR A 23 13.36 3.36 -8.18
N LYS A 24 13.14 3.72 -6.92
CA LYS A 24 12.38 2.88 -6.00
C LYS A 24 10.94 2.73 -6.44
N ASN A 25 10.33 3.78 -6.97
CA ASN A 25 8.96 3.72 -7.46
C ASN A 25 8.82 2.75 -8.62
N ARG A 26 9.77 2.72 -9.55
CA ARG A 26 9.73 1.77 -10.66
C ARG A 26 9.80 0.33 -10.18
N ILE A 27 10.65 0.06 -9.19
CA ILE A 27 10.76 -1.27 -8.62
C ILE A 27 9.47 -1.67 -7.93
N LEU A 28 8.90 -0.76 -7.14
CA LEU A 28 7.64 -1.01 -6.46
C LEU A 28 6.50 -1.25 -7.44
N ASP A 29 6.43 -0.48 -8.53
CA ASP A 29 5.41 -0.66 -9.55
C ASP A 29 5.47 -2.07 -10.14
N GLN A 30 6.66 -2.52 -10.48
CA GLN A 30 6.85 -3.83 -11.07
C GLN A 30 6.48 -4.93 -10.08
N VAL A 31 6.99 -4.86 -8.86
CA VAL A 31 6.75 -5.87 -7.85
C VAL A 31 5.28 -5.92 -7.48
N LEU A 32 4.66 -4.75 -7.30
CA LEU A 32 3.24 -4.68 -6.97
C LEU A 32 2.38 -5.30 -8.07
N GLY A 33 2.67 -4.96 -9.33
CA GLY A 33 1.94 -5.53 -10.45
C GLY A 33 2.04 -7.04 -10.49
N GLU A 34 3.23 -7.59 -10.32
CA GLU A 34 3.45 -9.03 -10.30
C GLU A 34 2.70 -9.71 -9.16
N LYS A 35 2.75 -9.10 -7.97
CA LYS A 35 2.08 -9.68 -6.80
C LYS A 35 0.55 -9.68 -6.96
N LEU A 36 -0.01 -8.64 -7.55
CA LEU A 36 -1.45 -8.56 -7.77
C LEU A 36 -1.96 -9.59 -8.78
N GLU A 37 -1.09 -10.07 -9.65
CA GLU A 37 -1.45 -11.13 -10.60
C GLU A 37 -1.56 -12.49 -9.93
N SER A 38 -1.00 -12.66 -8.76
CA SER A 38 -0.92 -13.97 -8.09
C SER A 38 -1.50 -14.00 -6.68
N ALA A 39 -1.95 -12.87 -6.15
CA ALA A 39 -2.48 -12.79 -4.79
C ALA A 39 -3.73 -11.94 -4.74
N GLY A 40 -4.63 -12.26 -3.81
CA GLY A 40 -5.87 -11.49 -3.63
C GLY A 40 -5.64 -10.14 -2.97
N ALA A 41 -4.67 -10.06 -2.08
CA ALA A 41 -4.30 -8.84 -1.39
C ALA A 41 -2.79 -8.74 -1.26
N VAL A 42 -2.28 -7.52 -1.37
CA VAL A 42 -0.84 -7.25 -1.27
C VAL A 42 -0.63 -6.16 -0.23
N LEU A 43 0.27 -6.41 0.70
CA LEU A 43 0.66 -5.43 1.70
C LEU A 43 2.02 -4.85 1.34
N ILE A 44 2.08 -3.53 1.23
CA ILE A 44 3.33 -2.81 1.01
C ILE A 44 3.68 -2.09 2.29
N GLU A 45 4.77 -2.46 2.91
CA GLU A 45 5.26 -1.79 4.10
C GLU A 45 6.58 -1.09 3.80
N GLY A 46 6.77 0.04 4.41
CA GLY A 46 8.00 0.80 4.24
C GLY A 46 7.94 2.08 5.03
N PRO A 47 9.09 2.75 5.19
CA PRO A 47 9.11 4.02 5.89
C PRO A 47 8.31 5.07 5.14
N LYS A 48 7.88 6.11 5.87
CA LYS A 48 7.28 7.26 5.24
C LYS A 48 8.22 7.79 4.16
N TRP A 49 7.64 8.33 3.12
CA TRP A 49 8.38 8.97 2.02
C TRP A 49 9.11 8.00 1.09
N CYS A 50 8.87 6.69 1.20
CA CYS A 50 9.48 5.74 0.26
C CYS A 50 8.69 5.60 -1.05
N GLY A 51 7.54 6.29 -1.15
CA GLY A 51 6.76 6.26 -2.39
C GLY A 51 5.71 5.17 -2.46
N LYS A 52 5.48 4.43 -1.38
CA LYS A 52 4.53 3.31 -1.40
C LYS A 52 3.10 3.74 -1.70
N THR A 53 2.66 4.84 -1.11
CA THR A 53 1.30 5.34 -1.34
C THR A 53 1.14 5.81 -2.78
N THR A 54 2.11 6.57 -3.29
CA THR A 54 2.08 7.05 -4.67
C THR A 54 2.01 5.90 -5.67
N THR A 55 2.83 4.87 -5.47
CA THR A 55 2.83 3.69 -6.31
C THR A 55 1.48 2.98 -6.26
N ALA A 56 0.96 2.78 -5.06
CA ALA A 56 -0.31 2.10 -4.88
C ALA A 56 -1.48 2.88 -5.49
N GLU A 57 -1.47 4.20 -5.35
CA GLU A 57 -2.51 5.04 -5.94
C GLU A 57 -2.55 4.98 -7.46
N GLN A 58 -1.40 4.81 -8.10
CA GLN A 58 -1.35 4.70 -9.56
C GLN A 58 -2.01 3.44 -10.08
N ILE A 59 -2.00 2.37 -9.30
CA ILE A 59 -2.53 1.07 -9.70
C ILE A 59 -3.95 0.89 -9.20
N ALA A 60 -4.28 1.42 -8.04
CA ALA A 60 -5.59 1.24 -7.42
C ALA A 60 -6.69 1.94 -8.21
N LYS A 61 -7.85 1.33 -8.24
CA LYS A 61 -9.05 1.91 -8.86
C LYS A 61 -9.95 2.60 -7.85
N SER A 62 -9.75 2.36 -6.58
CA SER A 62 -10.42 3.08 -5.50
C SER A 62 -9.51 3.12 -4.29
N VAL A 63 -9.70 4.11 -3.43
CA VAL A 63 -8.81 4.35 -2.30
C VAL A 63 -9.60 4.71 -1.05
N PHE A 64 -9.14 4.21 0.08
CA PHE A 64 -9.62 4.63 1.39
C PHE A 64 -8.41 5.01 2.26
N TYR A 65 -8.40 6.25 2.72
CA TYR A 65 -7.32 6.76 3.56
C TYR A 65 -7.70 6.66 5.03
N MET A 66 -7.08 5.71 5.75
CA MET A 66 -7.37 5.52 7.17
C MET A 66 -6.92 6.71 8.01
N SER A 67 -5.88 7.40 7.59
CA SER A 67 -5.29 8.52 8.33
C SER A 67 -5.84 9.88 7.94
N GLU A 68 -6.92 9.93 7.19
CA GLU A 68 -7.50 11.20 6.79
C GLU A 68 -7.78 12.09 8.02
N PRO A 69 -7.29 13.34 8.02
CA PRO A 69 -7.48 14.22 9.17
C PRO A 69 -8.94 14.36 9.56
N LYS A 70 -9.20 14.39 10.87
CA LYS A 70 -10.54 14.51 11.45
C LYS A 70 -11.43 13.29 11.28
N LYS A 71 -11.00 12.27 10.51
CA LYS A 71 -11.81 11.07 10.29
C LYS A 71 -11.17 9.80 10.86
N ARG A 72 -10.00 9.93 11.46
CA ARG A 72 -9.26 8.76 11.95
C ARG A 72 -10.07 7.93 12.94
N ASP A 73 -10.68 8.58 13.93
CA ASP A 73 -11.46 7.87 14.94
C ASP A 73 -12.71 7.22 14.35
N GLN A 74 -13.37 7.91 13.44
CA GLN A 74 -14.51 7.38 12.72
C GLN A 74 -14.11 6.18 11.87
N ASN A 75 -12.95 6.24 11.24
CA ASN A 75 -12.46 5.14 10.41
C ASN A 75 -12.14 3.91 11.24
N VAL A 76 -11.57 4.08 12.43
CA VAL A 76 -11.35 2.96 13.34
C VAL A 76 -12.67 2.33 13.75
N LEU A 77 -13.67 3.15 14.04
CA LEU A 77 -14.99 2.65 14.39
C LEU A 77 -15.61 1.85 13.24
N TYR A 78 -15.52 2.34 12.01
CA TYR A 78 -15.98 1.59 10.85
C TYR A 78 -15.29 0.24 10.74
N ALA A 79 -14.00 0.21 10.98
CA ALA A 79 -13.25 -1.04 10.90
C ALA A 79 -13.73 -2.06 11.93
N GLN A 80 -14.23 -1.58 13.08
CA GLN A 80 -14.73 -2.45 14.14
C GLN A 80 -16.15 -2.95 13.88
N ILE A 81 -17.04 -2.08 13.45
CA ILE A 81 -18.46 -2.41 13.37
C ILE A 81 -19.00 -2.59 11.96
N GLN A 82 -18.36 -1.99 10.97
CA GLN A 82 -18.84 -2.06 9.60
C GLN A 82 -17.66 -1.94 8.63
N PRO A 83 -16.77 -2.95 8.61
CA PRO A 83 -15.58 -2.90 7.76
C PRO A 83 -15.91 -2.75 6.27
N GLU A 84 -17.09 -3.11 5.84
CA GLU A 84 -17.52 -2.95 4.45
C GLU A 84 -17.42 -1.50 3.98
N LYS A 85 -17.63 -0.55 4.89
CA LYS A 85 -17.46 0.87 4.56
C LYS A 85 -16.06 1.19 4.05
N ILE A 86 -15.08 0.43 4.51
CA ILE A 86 -13.68 0.63 4.13
C ILE A 86 -13.33 -0.24 2.93
N LEU A 87 -13.83 -1.47 2.91
CA LEU A 87 -13.41 -2.45 1.92
C LEU A 87 -14.14 -2.36 0.58
N ASP A 88 -15.33 -1.79 0.53
CA ASP A 88 -16.11 -1.74 -0.69
C ASP A 88 -15.59 -0.67 -1.66
N GLY A 89 -15.40 -1.05 -2.89
CA GLY A 89 -14.96 -0.15 -3.94
C GLY A 89 -14.39 -0.93 -5.12
N SER A 90 -14.06 -0.23 -6.19
CA SER A 90 -13.48 -0.86 -7.37
C SER A 90 -12.11 -1.45 -7.06
N ASN A 91 -11.84 -2.62 -7.60
CA ASN A 91 -10.60 -3.35 -7.38
C ASN A 91 -9.54 -3.02 -8.45
N PRO A 92 -8.26 -2.94 -8.09
CA PRO A 92 -7.70 -3.06 -6.75
C PRO A 92 -8.09 -1.87 -5.87
N ARG A 93 -8.50 -2.18 -4.64
CA ARG A 93 -8.85 -1.15 -3.67
C ARG A 93 -7.68 -0.93 -2.73
N LEU A 94 -7.23 0.30 -2.65
CA LEU A 94 -6.15 0.68 -1.76
C LEU A 94 -6.69 1.08 -0.40
N ILE A 95 -6.13 0.51 0.64
CA ILE A 95 -6.40 0.92 2.01
C ILE A 95 -5.07 1.45 2.57
N ASP A 96 -4.98 2.77 2.65
CA ASP A 96 -3.76 3.45 3.04
C ASP A 96 -3.66 3.54 4.56
N GLU A 97 -2.48 3.24 5.08
CA GLU A 97 -2.19 3.22 6.51
C GLU A 97 -3.09 2.23 7.27
N TRP A 98 -3.17 1.02 6.78
CA TRP A 98 -4.06 -0.02 7.32
C TRP A 98 -3.81 -0.31 8.81
N GLN A 99 -2.57 -0.12 9.29
CA GLN A 99 -2.21 -0.43 10.67
C GLN A 99 -2.92 0.45 11.70
N ILE A 100 -3.57 1.53 11.27
CA ILE A 100 -4.40 2.34 12.16
C ILE A 100 -5.54 1.50 12.74
N ALA A 101 -6.01 0.52 11.97
CA ALA A 101 -7.05 -0.41 12.41
C ALA A 101 -6.63 -1.83 12.03
N PRO A 102 -5.78 -2.48 12.84
CA PRO A 102 -5.26 -3.81 12.51
C PRO A 102 -6.33 -4.88 12.32
N MET A 103 -7.51 -4.70 12.88
CA MET A 103 -8.62 -5.65 12.69
C MET A 103 -9.04 -5.74 11.22
N LEU A 104 -8.66 -4.79 10.38
CA LEU A 104 -8.94 -4.87 8.95
C LEU A 104 -8.26 -6.08 8.30
N TRP A 105 -7.15 -6.53 8.86
CA TRP A 105 -6.46 -7.71 8.35
C TRP A 105 -7.38 -8.93 8.35
N ASP A 106 -8.07 -9.14 9.46
CA ASP A 106 -8.99 -10.27 9.59
C ASP A 106 -10.18 -10.14 8.64
N ALA A 107 -10.71 -8.93 8.49
CA ALA A 107 -11.83 -8.69 7.58
C ALA A 107 -11.43 -8.95 6.13
N ILE A 108 -10.24 -8.53 5.73
CA ILE A 108 -9.73 -8.75 4.39
C ILE A 108 -9.47 -10.24 4.17
N ARG A 109 -8.89 -10.90 5.15
CA ARG A 109 -8.64 -12.33 5.07
C ARG A 109 -9.92 -13.13 4.91
N PHE A 110 -10.93 -12.78 5.69
CA PHE A 110 -12.24 -13.41 5.57
C PHE A 110 -12.81 -13.23 4.17
N ASP A 111 -12.72 -12.01 3.63
CA ASP A 111 -13.21 -11.72 2.29
C ASP A 111 -12.44 -12.52 1.24
N MET A 112 -11.11 -12.62 1.39
CA MET A 112 -10.29 -13.39 0.46
C MET A 112 -10.59 -14.89 0.50
N ASP A 113 -10.92 -15.42 1.66
CA ASP A 113 -11.25 -16.82 1.80
C ASP A 113 -12.59 -17.17 1.12
N HIS A 114 -13.45 -16.18 0.94
CA HIS A 114 -14.78 -16.35 0.36
C HIS A 114 -14.91 -15.85 -1.07
N ALA A 115 -13.95 -15.05 -1.52
CA ALA A 115 -13.95 -14.50 -2.87
C ALA A 115 -12.70 -14.99 -3.59
N ASP A 116 -12.85 -15.81 -4.58
CA ASP A 116 -11.71 -16.37 -5.31
C ASP A 116 -11.24 -15.37 -6.36
N GLU A 117 -10.85 -14.18 -5.93
CA GLU A 117 -10.41 -13.11 -6.80
C GLU A 117 -8.97 -12.69 -6.54
N LEU A 118 -8.24 -12.41 -7.60
CA LEU A 118 -6.88 -11.88 -7.51
C LEU A 118 -6.89 -10.38 -7.68
N GLY A 119 -5.87 -9.71 -7.11
CA GLY A 119 -5.70 -8.28 -7.28
C GLY A 119 -6.81 -7.44 -6.67
N LYS A 120 -7.36 -7.89 -5.56
CA LYS A 120 -8.52 -7.22 -4.97
C LYS A 120 -8.15 -6.06 -4.06
N TYR A 121 -7.12 -6.23 -3.24
CA TYR A 121 -6.72 -5.23 -2.25
C TYR A 121 -5.25 -4.90 -2.31
N ILE A 122 -4.94 -3.63 -2.04
CA ILE A 122 -3.59 -3.16 -1.77
C ILE A 122 -3.64 -2.47 -0.41
N LEU A 123 -2.78 -2.88 0.50
CA LEU A 123 -2.66 -2.24 1.80
C LEU A 123 -1.30 -1.58 1.91
N THR A 124 -1.27 -0.37 2.42
CA THR A 124 -0.01 0.30 2.72
C THR A 124 0.11 0.54 4.21
N GLY A 125 1.33 0.46 4.72
CA GLY A 125 1.59 0.69 6.13
C GLY A 125 3.05 0.98 6.39
N SER A 126 3.36 1.31 7.65
CA SER A 126 4.73 1.54 8.08
C SER A 126 5.33 0.22 8.52
N GLY A 127 6.49 -0.12 7.98
CA GLY A 127 7.15 -1.38 8.26
C GLY A 127 8.21 -1.68 7.22
N LEU A 128 8.59 -2.94 7.06
CA LEU A 128 9.61 -3.35 6.12
C LEU A 128 9.08 -4.44 5.20
N GLY A 129 9.15 -4.20 3.91
CA GLY A 129 8.93 -5.23 2.91
C GLY A 129 7.60 -5.20 2.19
N ILE A 130 7.36 -6.25 1.43
CA ILE A 130 6.13 -6.44 0.66
C ILE A 130 5.68 -7.87 0.92
N LEU A 131 4.44 -8.01 1.35
CA LEU A 131 3.85 -9.31 1.62
C LEU A 131 2.61 -9.50 0.75
N SER A 132 2.30 -10.73 0.45
CA SER A 132 1.08 -11.05 -0.29
C SER A 132 0.22 -12.02 0.51
N MET A 133 -1.08 -11.84 0.39
CA MET A 133 -2.07 -12.69 1.03
C MET A 133 -2.85 -13.41 -0.06
N THR A 134 -2.81 -14.71 -0.03
CA THR A 134 -3.53 -15.55 -1.01
C THR A 134 -4.76 -16.18 -0.41
#